data_8dcddf29f162c47bf018eed3f83cce88
#
_entry.id   8dcddf29f162c47bf018eed3f83cce88
#
_cell.length_a   1.000
_cell.length_b   1.000
_cell.length_c   1.000
_cell.angle_alpha   90.00
_cell.angle_beta   90.00
_cell.angle_gamma   90.00
#
_symmetry.space_group_name_H-M   'P 1'
#
loop_
_entity.id
_entity.type
_entity.pdbx_description
1 polymer ?
#
loop_
_entity_poly.entity_id
_entity_poly.type
_entity_poly.pdbx_seq_one_letter_code
_entity_poly.pdbx_strand_id
1 'polypeptide(L)'
;MITTERLTLEDFTLDDAFEIEQWGKHTDERLIDYNLSDLDDFEIKMWYRQKREMKTQKYFAIRDKSRKLVGYVGLKQYDKFTKTAFLGIVLDPNEMDKSYGEESIKALINMGFTVYGLDRIFLNVNNFNKRAIKCYEKCGFRKFCSYEEVFENQRLNTHDEEFDEFFIVKDGTIFSKNTTMAIDNKRWFYEI
;
A
#
# COMPACT_ATOMS: atom_id res chain seq x y z
N MET A 1 -18.89 1.09 2.81
CA MET A 1 -18.75 1.40 1.37
C MET A 1 -18.48 2.89 1.24
N ILE A 2 -17.48 3.29 0.44
CA ILE A 2 -17.16 4.68 0.10
C ILE A 2 -17.24 4.79 -1.41
N THR A 3 -17.95 5.79 -1.93
CA THR A 3 -18.01 6.06 -3.38
C THR A 3 -17.28 7.38 -3.65
N THR A 4 -16.43 7.38 -4.67
CA THR A 4 -15.72 8.53 -5.18
C THR A 4 -16.19 8.85 -6.61
N GLU A 5 -15.50 9.73 -7.31
CA GLU A 5 -15.88 10.07 -8.69
C GLU A 5 -15.82 8.86 -9.64
N ARG A 6 -14.80 8.01 -9.53
CA ARG A 6 -14.55 6.90 -10.46
C ARG A 6 -14.51 5.53 -9.80
N LEU A 7 -14.46 5.47 -8.46
CA LEU A 7 -14.20 4.26 -7.71
C LEU A 7 -15.24 4.00 -6.63
N THR A 8 -15.36 2.74 -6.25
CA THR A 8 -16.06 2.30 -5.05
C THR A 8 -15.11 1.50 -4.18
N LEU A 9 -14.99 1.88 -2.90
CA LEU A 9 -14.26 1.14 -1.90
C LEU A 9 -15.26 0.38 -1.03
N GLU A 10 -15.23 -0.93 -1.09
CA GLU A 10 -16.13 -1.82 -0.34
C GLU A 10 -15.33 -2.86 0.46
N ASP A 11 -15.96 -3.53 1.41
CA ASP A 11 -15.27 -4.49 2.25
C ASP A 11 -14.56 -5.54 1.39
N PHE A 12 -13.27 -5.72 1.61
CA PHE A 12 -12.46 -6.70 0.89
C PHE A 12 -12.85 -8.12 1.31
N THR A 13 -13.25 -8.95 0.36
CA THR A 13 -13.75 -10.32 0.57
C THR A 13 -12.78 -11.38 0.08
N LEU A 14 -13.08 -12.64 0.37
CA LEU A 14 -12.29 -13.77 -0.17
C LEU A 14 -12.44 -13.88 -1.70
N ASP A 15 -13.62 -13.56 -2.22
CA ASP A 15 -13.85 -13.56 -3.68
C ASP A 15 -12.99 -12.48 -4.36
N ASP A 16 -12.86 -11.29 -3.75
CA ASP A 16 -11.92 -10.27 -4.24
C ASP A 16 -10.47 -10.76 -4.23
N ALA A 17 -10.08 -11.54 -3.22
CA ALA A 17 -8.73 -12.10 -3.14
C ALA A 17 -8.46 -13.08 -4.30
N PHE A 18 -9.44 -13.87 -4.71
CA PHE A 18 -9.33 -14.74 -5.89
C PHE A 18 -9.32 -13.98 -7.21
N GLU A 19 -10.02 -12.83 -7.32
CA GLU A 19 -9.94 -11.99 -8.52
C GLU A 19 -8.51 -11.48 -8.81
N ILE A 20 -7.63 -11.41 -7.79
CA ILE A 20 -6.22 -10.98 -7.91
C ILE A 20 -5.41 -11.89 -8.86
N GLU A 21 -5.78 -13.15 -9.02
CA GLU A 21 -5.16 -14.06 -9.99
C GLU A 21 -5.18 -13.51 -11.44
N GLN A 22 -6.14 -12.63 -11.74
CA GLN A 22 -6.30 -12.02 -13.06
C GLN A 22 -5.46 -10.74 -13.24
N TRP A 23 -4.76 -10.30 -12.21
CA TRP A 23 -3.95 -9.08 -12.27
C TRP A 23 -2.71 -9.25 -13.12
N GLY A 24 -2.21 -8.14 -13.63
CA GLY A 24 -0.91 -8.09 -14.29
C GLY A 24 0.24 -8.38 -13.35
N LYS A 25 1.45 -8.44 -13.90
CA LYS A 25 2.68 -8.70 -13.15
C LYS A 25 3.64 -7.53 -13.27
N HIS A 26 4.31 -7.24 -12.16
CA HIS A 26 5.47 -6.36 -12.18
C HIS A 26 6.64 -7.09 -12.85
N THR A 27 7.33 -6.40 -13.73
CA THR A 27 8.56 -6.88 -14.39
C THR A 27 9.82 -6.36 -13.69
N ASP A 28 9.69 -5.34 -12.84
CA ASP A 28 10.79 -4.82 -12.02
C ASP A 28 11.06 -5.81 -10.87
N GLU A 29 12.27 -6.36 -10.82
CA GLU A 29 12.70 -7.35 -9.82
C GLU A 29 12.54 -6.86 -8.37
N ARG A 30 12.48 -5.54 -8.16
CA ARG A 30 12.28 -4.89 -6.86
C ARG A 30 10.82 -4.95 -6.40
N LEU A 31 9.89 -5.29 -7.30
CA LEU A 31 8.44 -5.30 -7.06
C LEU A 31 7.80 -6.68 -7.27
N ILE A 32 8.58 -7.73 -7.58
CA ILE A 32 8.02 -9.06 -7.88
C ILE A 32 7.22 -9.67 -6.72
N ASP A 33 7.56 -9.33 -5.47
CA ASP A 33 6.84 -9.81 -4.29
C ASP A 33 5.42 -9.22 -4.17
N TYR A 34 5.09 -8.22 -5.01
CA TYR A 34 3.72 -7.73 -5.18
C TYR A 34 2.95 -8.46 -6.29
N ASN A 35 3.54 -9.46 -6.95
CA ASN A 35 2.87 -10.30 -7.95
C ASN A 35 1.98 -11.35 -7.28
N LEU A 36 0.92 -10.91 -6.64
CA LEU A 36 -0.02 -11.76 -5.90
C LEU A 36 -0.75 -12.76 -6.80
N SER A 37 -0.77 -12.52 -8.14
CA SER A 37 -1.29 -13.45 -9.14
C SER A 37 -0.48 -14.76 -9.27
N ASP A 38 0.68 -14.87 -8.62
CA ASP A 38 1.50 -16.08 -8.59
C ASP A 38 1.17 -17.03 -7.43
N LEU A 39 0.29 -16.59 -6.51
CA LEU A 39 -0.15 -17.40 -5.38
C LEU A 39 -1.14 -18.48 -5.83
N ASP A 40 -1.04 -19.68 -5.26
CA ASP A 40 -2.06 -20.70 -5.43
C ASP A 40 -3.29 -20.47 -4.53
N ASP A 41 -4.36 -21.24 -4.73
CA ASP A 41 -5.62 -21.14 -3.97
C ASP A 41 -5.43 -21.23 -2.45
N PHE A 42 -4.49 -22.04 -1.98
CA PHE A 42 -4.22 -22.19 -0.56
C PHE A 42 -3.48 -20.99 -0.02
N GLU A 43 -2.49 -20.50 -0.76
CA GLU A 43 -1.71 -19.31 -0.41
C GLU A 43 -2.58 -18.06 -0.40
N ILE A 44 -3.49 -17.89 -1.38
CA ILE A 44 -4.49 -16.80 -1.41
C ILE A 44 -5.39 -16.83 -0.17
N LYS A 45 -5.92 -18.01 0.19
CA LYS A 45 -6.75 -18.16 1.40
C LYS A 45 -5.98 -17.81 2.67
N MET A 46 -4.73 -18.25 2.79
CA MET A 46 -3.89 -17.95 3.95
C MET A 46 -3.53 -16.46 4.01
N TRP A 47 -3.15 -15.85 2.88
CA TRP A 47 -2.88 -14.43 2.76
C TRP A 47 -4.10 -13.56 3.12
N TYR A 48 -5.29 -13.91 2.59
CA TYR A 48 -6.54 -13.24 2.92
C TYR A 48 -6.87 -13.36 4.41
N ARG A 49 -6.70 -14.56 4.98
CA ARG A 49 -6.96 -14.83 6.39
C ARG A 49 -6.09 -13.95 7.29
N GLN A 50 -4.80 -13.82 7.01
CA GLN A 50 -3.91 -12.92 7.75
C GLN A 50 -4.40 -11.46 7.73
N LYS A 51 -4.97 -11.01 6.62
CA LYS A 51 -5.54 -9.66 6.52
C LYS A 51 -6.86 -9.48 7.30
N ARG A 52 -7.60 -10.55 7.51
CA ARG A 52 -8.93 -10.53 8.18
C ARG A 52 -8.87 -10.73 9.68
N GLU A 53 -7.97 -11.58 10.16
CA GLU A 53 -7.95 -12.04 11.57
C GLU A 53 -7.51 -10.96 12.56
N MET A 54 -6.74 -9.99 12.13
CA MET A 54 -6.30 -8.91 13.01
C MET A 54 -7.39 -7.85 13.15
N LYS A 55 -7.95 -7.69 14.36
CA LYS A 55 -8.95 -6.66 14.70
C LYS A 55 -8.45 -5.22 14.50
N THR A 56 -7.14 -5.04 14.34
CA THR A 56 -6.48 -3.73 14.17
C THR A 56 -6.29 -3.36 12.71
N GLN A 57 -6.96 -4.06 11.78
CA GLN A 57 -6.84 -3.76 10.36
C GLN A 57 -8.19 -3.86 9.65
N LYS A 58 -8.36 -3.03 8.62
CA LYS A 58 -9.52 -3.00 7.76
C LYS A 58 -9.07 -2.75 6.33
N TYR A 59 -9.45 -3.65 5.43
CA TYR A 59 -9.14 -3.56 4.00
C TYR A 59 -10.40 -3.38 3.17
N PHE A 60 -10.25 -2.67 2.05
CA PHE A 60 -11.30 -2.38 1.09
C PHE A 60 -10.83 -2.78 -0.31
N ALA A 61 -11.69 -3.46 -1.04
CA ALA A 61 -11.56 -3.65 -2.47
C ALA A 61 -11.80 -2.31 -3.17
N ILE A 62 -10.95 -1.99 -4.15
CA ILE A 62 -11.11 -0.82 -5.00
C ILE A 62 -11.70 -1.31 -6.32
N ARG A 63 -12.92 -0.89 -6.62
CA ARG A 63 -13.60 -1.24 -7.88
C ARG A 63 -13.86 0.00 -8.71
N ASP A 64 -13.62 -0.11 -10.01
CA ASP A 64 -13.95 0.94 -10.97
C ASP A 64 -15.47 0.94 -11.31
N LYS A 65 -15.89 1.84 -12.20
CA LYS A 65 -17.30 1.94 -12.65
C LYS A 65 -17.81 0.71 -13.36
N SER A 66 -16.95 -0.11 -13.94
CA SER A 66 -17.31 -1.39 -14.56
C SER A 66 -17.37 -2.55 -13.56
N ARG A 67 -17.13 -2.28 -12.27
CA ARG A 67 -17.05 -3.25 -11.17
C ARG A 67 -15.79 -4.11 -11.20
N LYS A 68 -14.82 -3.80 -12.07
CA LYS A 68 -13.52 -4.47 -12.08
C LYS A 68 -12.76 -4.18 -10.77
N LEU A 69 -12.17 -5.21 -10.18
CA LEU A 69 -11.23 -5.07 -9.05
C LEU A 69 -9.91 -4.49 -9.59
N VAL A 70 -9.62 -3.24 -9.25
CA VAL A 70 -8.40 -2.51 -9.71
C VAL A 70 -7.33 -2.41 -8.64
N GLY A 71 -7.65 -2.82 -7.41
CA GLY A 71 -6.73 -2.79 -6.28
C GLY A 71 -7.40 -3.09 -4.95
N TYR A 72 -6.63 -3.02 -3.90
CA TYR A 72 -7.16 -2.95 -2.53
C TYR A 72 -6.37 -1.94 -1.71
N VAL A 73 -7.04 -1.35 -0.71
CA VAL A 73 -6.45 -0.34 0.18
C VAL A 73 -6.93 -0.60 1.60
N GLY A 74 -6.13 -0.29 2.60
CA GLY A 74 -6.56 -0.50 3.98
C GLY A 74 -5.80 0.31 5.01
N LEU A 75 -6.36 0.33 6.21
CA LEU A 75 -5.71 0.78 7.43
C LEU A 75 -5.33 -0.46 8.25
N LYS A 76 -4.08 -0.53 8.68
CA LYS A 76 -3.52 -1.60 9.51
C LYS A 76 -2.87 -1.03 10.77
N GLN A 77 -2.67 -1.89 11.77
CA GLN A 77 -2.08 -1.49 13.05
C GLN A 77 -2.80 -0.30 13.69
N TYR A 78 -4.14 -0.29 13.59
CA TYR A 78 -4.96 0.73 14.22
C TYR A 78 -4.77 0.70 15.73
N ASP A 79 -4.34 1.81 16.29
CA ASP A 79 -4.20 2.03 17.73
C ASP A 79 -5.12 3.18 18.16
N LYS A 80 -6.13 2.81 18.96
CA LYS A 80 -7.14 3.76 19.47
C LYS A 80 -6.60 4.70 20.56
N PHE A 81 -5.49 4.34 21.22
CA PHE A 81 -4.90 5.18 22.27
C PHE A 81 -4.07 6.30 21.66
N THR A 82 -3.21 5.95 20.72
CA THR A 82 -2.41 6.92 19.95
C THR A 82 -3.20 7.55 18.81
N LYS A 83 -4.38 6.98 18.47
CA LYS A 83 -5.23 7.37 17.33
C LYS A 83 -4.45 7.39 16.01
N THR A 84 -3.67 6.35 15.80
CA THR A 84 -2.85 6.20 14.61
C THR A 84 -3.17 4.90 13.86
N ALA A 85 -2.82 4.88 12.58
CA ALA A 85 -2.85 3.66 11.76
C ALA A 85 -1.82 3.76 10.63
N PHE A 86 -1.50 2.62 10.02
CA PHE A 86 -0.71 2.58 8.78
C PHE A 86 -1.61 2.31 7.58
N LEU A 87 -1.46 3.12 6.55
CA LEU A 87 -2.10 2.92 5.25
C LEU A 87 -1.27 1.94 4.42
N GLY A 88 -1.94 1.01 3.75
CA GLY A 88 -1.36 0.15 2.73
C GLY A 88 -2.26 0.11 1.50
N ILE A 89 -1.67 0.12 0.32
CA ILE A 89 -2.37 0.04 -0.96
C ILE A 89 -1.60 -0.83 -1.94
N VAL A 90 -2.32 -1.65 -2.69
CA VAL A 90 -1.79 -2.38 -3.85
C VAL A 90 -2.79 -2.21 -4.99
N LEU A 91 -2.28 -1.92 -6.18
CA LEU A 91 -3.07 -1.80 -7.41
C LEU A 91 -2.69 -2.92 -8.38
N ASP A 92 -3.63 -3.35 -9.19
CA ASP A 92 -3.35 -4.17 -10.37
C ASP A 92 -2.30 -3.46 -11.24
N PRO A 93 -1.16 -4.10 -11.57
CA PRO A 93 -0.16 -3.53 -12.46
C PRO A 93 -0.73 -3.03 -13.80
N ASN A 94 -1.79 -3.66 -14.34
CA ASN A 94 -2.47 -3.23 -15.56
C ASN A 94 -3.30 -1.93 -15.37
N GLU A 95 -3.58 -1.53 -14.13
CA GLU A 95 -4.42 -0.37 -13.81
C GLU A 95 -3.62 0.81 -13.25
N MET A 96 -2.29 0.73 -13.35
CA MET A 96 -1.41 1.81 -12.92
C MET A 96 -1.55 3.05 -13.83
N ASP A 97 -1.08 4.20 -13.32
CA ASP A 97 -1.04 5.50 -14.01
C ASP A 97 -2.43 6.08 -14.39
N LYS A 98 -3.53 5.47 -13.89
CA LYS A 98 -4.90 5.98 -14.04
C LYS A 98 -5.32 6.89 -12.87
N SER A 99 -4.42 7.23 -11.97
CA SER A 99 -4.68 8.00 -10.74
C SER A 99 -5.64 7.33 -9.75
N TYR A 100 -5.94 6.05 -9.89
CA TYR A 100 -6.79 5.29 -8.97
C TYR A 100 -6.19 5.23 -7.56
N GLY A 101 -4.85 5.14 -7.46
CA GLY A 101 -4.16 5.17 -6.17
C GLY A 101 -4.40 6.46 -5.40
N GLU A 102 -4.24 7.61 -6.06
CA GLU A 102 -4.45 8.92 -5.42
C GLU A 102 -5.89 9.08 -4.93
N GLU A 103 -6.86 8.72 -5.78
CA GLU A 103 -8.30 8.81 -5.46
C GLU A 103 -8.68 7.92 -4.27
N SER A 104 -8.21 6.66 -4.27
CA SER A 104 -8.47 5.69 -3.20
C SER A 104 -7.82 6.10 -1.87
N ILE A 105 -6.57 6.59 -1.92
CA ILE A 105 -5.85 7.04 -0.74
C ILE A 105 -6.55 8.23 -0.11
N LYS A 106 -6.94 9.24 -0.89
CA LYS A 106 -7.67 10.41 -0.38
C LYS A 106 -8.99 10.02 0.27
N ALA A 107 -9.74 9.10 -0.33
CA ALA A 107 -10.98 8.58 0.23
C ALA A 107 -10.75 7.87 1.57
N LEU A 108 -9.69 7.04 1.67
CA LEU A 108 -9.35 6.32 2.89
C LEU A 108 -8.83 7.25 3.99
N ILE A 109 -8.02 8.27 3.65
CA ILE A 109 -7.55 9.29 4.60
C ILE A 109 -8.75 10.01 5.21
N ASN A 110 -9.68 10.48 4.37
CA ASN A 110 -10.88 11.15 4.84
C ASN A 110 -11.68 10.27 5.81
N MET A 111 -11.91 9.01 5.47
CA MET A 111 -12.57 8.05 6.37
C MET A 111 -11.78 7.83 7.66
N GLY A 112 -10.46 7.70 7.57
CA GLY A 112 -9.57 7.53 8.73
C GLY A 112 -9.74 8.65 9.75
N PHE A 113 -9.79 9.89 9.30
CA PHE A 113 -9.93 11.04 10.17
C PHE A 113 -11.39 11.27 10.64
N THR A 114 -12.38 11.11 9.74
CA THR A 114 -13.78 11.45 10.06
C THR A 114 -14.53 10.32 10.76
N VAL A 115 -14.27 9.05 10.40
CA VAL A 115 -15.02 7.89 10.91
C VAL A 115 -14.25 7.16 12.02
N TYR A 116 -12.94 6.92 11.80
CA TYR A 116 -12.12 6.23 12.81
C TYR A 116 -11.51 7.16 13.86
N GLY A 117 -11.62 8.48 13.68
CA GLY A 117 -11.13 9.48 14.62
C GLY A 117 -9.61 9.45 14.79
N LEU A 118 -8.89 9.10 13.73
CA LEU A 118 -7.43 9.10 13.75
C LEU A 118 -6.91 10.54 13.87
N ASP A 119 -5.77 10.70 14.54
CA ASP A 119 -5.03 11.96 14.58
C ASP A 119 -3.91 11.96 13.53
N ARG A 120 -3.38 10.77 13.19
CA ARG A 120 -2.30 10.62 12.21
C ARG A 120 -2.39 9.28 11.46
N ILE A 121 -2.07 9.33 10.17
CA ILE A 121 -1.93 8.14 9.33
C ILE A 121 -0.49 8.09 8.83
N PHE A 122 0.14 6.93 8.98
CA PHE A 122 1.46 6.61 8.47
C PHE A 122 1.36 5.72 7.24
N LEU A 123 2.43 5.66 6.47
CA LEU A 123 2.70 4.61 5.49
C LEU A 123 4.20 4.36 5.40
N ASN A 124 4.59 3.17 4.96
CA ASN A 124 5.97 2.83 4.66
C ASN A 124 6.12 2.66 3.16
N VAL A 125 7.24 3.12 2.61
CA VAL A 125 7.54 3.02 1.18
C VAL A 125 9.03 2.81 0.96
N ASN A 126 9.35 1.89 0.06
CA ASN A 126 10.72 1.70 -0.42
C ASN A 126 11.17 2.91 -1.24
N ASN A 127 12.39 3.40 -1.01
CA ASN A 127 12.89 4.63 -1.65
C ASN A 127 13.03 4.50 -3.17
N PHE A 128 13.17 3.28 -3.70
CA PHE A 128 13.18 3.04 -5.14
C PHE A 128 11.79 3.25 -5.78
N ASN A 129 10.69 3.13 -5.03
CA ASN A 129 9.34 3.30 -5.54
C ASN A 129 8.98 4.79 -5.65
N LYS A 130 9.72 5.51 -6.50
CA LYS A 130 9.55 6.95 -6.74
C LYS A 130 8.13 7.33 -7.16
N ARG A 131 7.45 6.43 -7.90
CA ARG A 131 6.05 6.63 -8.31
C ARG A 131 5.10 6.65 -7.12
N ALA A 132 5.23 5.68 -6.22
CA ALA A 132 4.40 5.63 -5.02
C ALA A 132 4.66 6.85 -4.12
N ILE A 133 5.92 7.23 -3.92
CA ILE A 133 6.30 8.42 -3.14
C ILE A 133 5.61 9.67 -3.70
N LYS A 134 5.69 9.92 -5.02
CA LYS A 134 5.02 11.07 -5.67
C LYS A 134 3.49 11.01 -5.48
N CYS A 135 2.89 9.83 -5.53
CA CYS A 135 1.46 9.66 -5.28
C CYS A 135 1.10 10.03 -3.82
N TYR A 136 1.88 9.57 -2.86
CA TYR A 136 1.66 9.87 -1.44
C TYR A 136 1.86 11.37 -1.13
N GLU A 137 2.86 12.01 -1.72
CA GLU A 137 3.08 13.46 -1.61
C GLU A 137 1.88 14.26 -2.14
N LYS A 138 1.30 13.87 -3.29
CA LYS A 138 0.06 14.47 -3.82
C LYS A 138 -1.15 14.26 -2.91
N CYS A 139 -1.15 13.19 -2.11
CA CYS A 139 -2.18 12.94 -1.10
C CYS A 139 -1.91 13.69 0.22
N GLY A 140 -0.82 14.46 0.32
CA GLY A 140 -0.49 15.28 1.48
C GLY A 140 0.46 14.64 2.48
N PHE A 141 0.92 13.40 2.26
CA PHE A 141 1.93 12.79 3.11
C PHE A 141 3.26 13.52 3.00
N ARG A 142 3.97 13.58 4.12
CA ARG A 142 5.35 14.08 4.21
C ARG A 142 6.26 13.04 4.83
N LYS A 143 7.53 13.08 4.49
CA LYS A 143 8.55 12.24 5.11
C LYS A 143 8.55 12.45 6.62
N PHE A 144 8.48 11.35 7.38
CA PHE A 144 8.53 11.32 8.83
C PHE A 144 9.88 10.83 9.32
N CYS A 145 10.32 9.64 8.89
CA CYS A 145 11.65 9.10 9.20
C CYS A 145 12.12 8.17 8.08
N SER A 146 13.41 7.82 8.10
CA SER A 146 14.00 6.81 7.22
C SER A 146 14.54 5.66 8.05
N TYR A 147 14.50 4.45 7.50
CA TYR A 147 15.01 3.24 8.13
C TYR A 147 15.45 2.24 7.06
N GLU A 148 16.12 1.19 7.50
CA GLU A 148 16.52 0.07 6.66
C GLU A 148 15.80 -1.18 7.15
N GLU A 149 15.40 -2.04 6.22
CA GLU A 149 14.71 -3.30 6.49
C GLU A 149 15.26 -4.37 5.57
N VAL A 150 15.30 -5.61 6.04
CA VAL A 150 15.70 -6.75 5.19
C VAL A 150 14.79 -6.76 3.97
N PHE A 151 15.40 -6.75 2.78
CA PHE A 151 14.66 -6.76 1.54
C PHE A 151 14.21 -8.17 1.21
N GLU A 152 12.99 -8.34 0.72
CA GLU A 152 12.39 -9.65 0.49
C GLU A 152 13.16 -10.42 -0.59
N ASN A 153 13.47 -9.77 -1.73
CA ASN A 153 14.22 -10.39 -2.81
C ASN A 153 15.74 -10.35 -2.56
N GLN A 154 16.26 -11.40 -1.93
CA GLN A 154 17.70 -11.57 -1.66
C GLN A 154 18.53 -11.97 -2.90
N ARG A 155 17.90 -12.10 -4.10
CA ARG A 155 18.55 -12.45 -5.36
C ARG A 155 18.73 -11.25 -6.28
N LEU A 156 18.45 -10.04 -5.79
CA LEU A 156 18.60 -8.81 -6.55
C LEU A 156 20.04 -8.65 -7.04
N ASN A 157 20.22 -8.15 -8.27
CA ASN A 157 21.53 -7.88 -8.81
C ASN A 157 22.23 -6.73 -8.06
N THR A 158 23.24 -7.06 -7.26
CA THR A 158 24.01 -6.08 -6.47
C THR A 158 25.01 -5.25 -7.29
N HIS A 159 25.16 -5.54 -8.58
CA HIS A 159 26.03 -4.79 -9.50
C HIS A 159 25.28 -3.80 -10.38
N ASP A 160 23.98 -3.59 -10.12
CA ASP A 160 23.20 -2.56 -10.80
C ASP A 160 23.69 -1.17 -10.37
N GLU A 161 23.80 -0.23 -11.33
CA GLU A 161 24.30 1.12 -11.07
C GLU A 161 23.46 1.90 -10.03
N GLU A 162 22.16 1.62 -9.93
CA GLU A 162 21.26 2.24 -8.95
C GLU A 162 21.20 1.48 -7.62
N PHE A 163 21.90 0.32 -7.48
CA PHE A 163 21.78 -0.52 -6.29
C PHE A 163 22.07 0.25 -5.01
N ASP A 164 23.23 0.91 -4.95
CA ASP A 164 23.68 1.63 -3.74
C ASP A 164 22.80 2.85 -3.39
N GLU A 165 21.99 3.36 -4.33
CA GLU A 165 21.04 4.43 -4.02
C GLU A 165 19.94 3.94 -3.08
N PHE A 166 19.47 2.70 -3.30
CA PHE A 166 18.25 2.18 -2.65
C PHE A 166 18.48 1.02 -1.71
N PHE A 167 19.63 0.38 -1.78
CA PHE A 167 19.95 -0.83 -1.02
C PHE A 167 21.30 -0.72 -0.31
N ILE A 168 21.55 -1.66 0.59
CA ILE A 168 22.82 -1.86 1.25
C ILE A 168 22.97 -3.35 1.56
N VAL A 169 24.21 -3.87 1.45
CA VAL A 169 24.52 -5.24 1.86
C VAL A 169 25.22 -5.23 3.21
N LYS A 170 24.68 -5.97 4.18
CA LYS A 170 25.28 -6.17 5.51
C LYS A 170 25.36 -7.66 5.78
N ASP A 171 26.55 -8.18 6.01
CA ASP A 171 26.79 -9.61 6.29
C ASP A 171 26.12 -10.56 5.26
N GLY A 172 26.20 -10.19 3.97
CA GLY A 172 25.62 -10.96 2.87
C GLY A 172 24.10 -10.84 2.72
N THR A 173 23.45 -10.03 3.55
CA THR A 173 22.00 -9.77 3.50
C THR A 173 21.72 -8.41 2.87
N ILE A 174 20.78 -8.37 1.90
CA ILE A 174 20.34 -7.14 1.26
C ILE A 174 19.29 -6.47 2.14
N PHE A 175 19.50 -5.18 2.43
CA PHE A 175 18.53 -4.29 3.08
C PHE A 175 18.07 -3.22 2.11
N SER A 176 16.79 -2.91 2.11
CA SER A 176 16.24 -1.77 1.39
C SER A 176 16.24 -0.53 2.26
N LYS A 177 16.48 0.64 1.63
CA LYS A 177 16.31 1.94 2.27
C LYS A 177 14.86 2.39 2.12
N ASN A 178 14.21 2.62 3.24
CA ASN A 178 12.78 2.91 3.33
C ASN A 178 12.51 4.27 3.95
N THR A 179 11.35 4.81 3.64
CA THR A 179 10.81 6.01 4.27
C THR A 179 9.44 5.72 4.87
N THR A 180 9.27 6.06 6.15
CA THR A 180 7.94 6.25 6.72
C THR A 180 7.48 7.66 6.38
N MET A 181 6.28 7.78 5.79
CA MET A 181 5.62 9.06 5.57
C MET A 181 4.40 9.17 6.48
N ALA A 182 3.99 10.40 6.78
CA ALA A 182 2.86 10.67 7.67
C ALA A 182 2.00 11.82 7.15
N ILE A 183 0.72 11.77 7.52
CA ILE A 183 -0.23 12.88 7.38
C ILE A 183 -1.03 13.02 8.66
N ASP A 184 -1.19 14.25 9.15
CA ASP A 184 -1.99 14.58 10.32
C ASP A 184 -3.38 15.09 9.89
N ASN A 185 -4.39 14.90 10.76
CA ASN A 185 -5.75 15.36 10.52
C ASN A 185 -5.80 16.89 10.33
N LYS A 186 -5.00 17.64 11.10
CA LYS A 186 -4.91 19.12 10.96
C LYS A 186 -4.45 19.51 9.56
N ARG A 187 -3.40 18.85 9.05
CA ARG A 187 -2.91 19.08 7.71
C ARG A 187 -3.98 18.78 6.66
N TRP A 188 -4.68 17.66 6.80
CA TRP A 188 -5.72 17.24 5.86
C TRP A 188 -6.86 18.27 5.74
N PHE A 189 -7.35 18.80 6.86
CA PHE A 189 -8.51 19.67 6.86
C PHE A 189 -8.19 21.16 6.62
N TYR A 190 -6.94 21.61 6.85
CA TYR A 190 -6.61 23.03 6.84
C TYR A 190 -5.47 23.43 5.89
N GLU A 191 -4.72 22.48 5.34
CA GLU A 191 -3.56 22.77 4.50
C GLU A 191 -3.62 22.12 3.10
N ILE A 192 -4.56 21.22 2.85
CA ILE A 192 -4.81 20.53 1.58
C ILE A 192 -6.26 20.74 1.16
#